data_7acb336d5aa72aef56f0ce5882387569
#
_entry.id   7acb336d5aa72aef56f0ce5882387569
#
_cell.length_a   1.000
_cell.length_b   1.000
_cell.length_c   1.000
_cell.angle_alpha   90.00
_cell.angle_beta   90.00
_cell.angle_gamma   90.00
#
_symmetry.space_group_name_H-M   'P 1'
#
loop_
_entity.id
_entity.type
_entity.pdbx_description
1 polymer ?
#
loop_
_entity_poly.entity_id
_entity_poly.type
_entity_poly.pdbx_seq_one_letter_code
_entity_poly.pdbx_strand_id
1 'polypeptide(L)'
;MNFEHFLSKRILSARSYKNSISAPIIKIGVTAISIGMIVMIVSVGVGIGMQKEIKDKISAFEGDISIQSFNNTINENSINPILPSLEFLKDLREFRGVENFDKIISKFGIVRTLNDFDGLYFKGVEKTYDFSRIKRYIIEGTYPVYSDGFSNDVLISKTLSDKLAILLAEDELTL
;
A
#
# COMPACT_ATOMS: atom_id res chain seq x y z
N MET A 1 -45.57 -17.01 16.21
CA MET A 1 -44.53 -18.09 16.29
C MET A 1 -44.39 -18.64 14.88
N ASN A 2 -43.26 -18.43 14.22
CA ASN A 2 -43.05 -18.80 12.81
C ASN A 2 -42.98 -20.32 12.68
N PHE A 3 -43.91 -20.88 11.94
CA PHE A 3 -43.97 -22.33 11.68
C PHE A 3 -42.66 -22.93 11.16
N GLU A 4 -41.96 -22.17 10.33
CA GLU A 4 -40.67 -22.55 9.77
C GLU A 4 -39.60 -22.71 10.85
N HIS A 5 -39.55 -21.83 11.83
CA HIS A 5 -38.61 -21.91 12.94
C HIS A 5 -38.93 -23.08 13.88
N PHE A 6 -40.20 -23.36 14.09
CA PHE A 6 -40.65 -24.56 14.85
C PHE A 6 -40.25 -25.86 14.15
N LEU A 7 -40.49 -25.93 12.83
CA LEU A 7 -40.19 -27.10 12.03
C LEU A 7 -38.68 -27.38 11.97
N SER A 8 -37.87 -26.33 11.72
CA SER A 8 -36.42 -26.46 11.67
C SER A 8 -35.84 -26.91 12.99
N LYS A 9 -36.31 -26.36 14.11
CA LYS A 9 -35.90 -26.79 15.46
C LYS A 9 -36.28 -28.24 15.75
N ARG A 10 -37.45 -28.67 15.29
CA ARG A 10 -37.92 -30.04 15.49
C ARG A 10 -37.13 -31.06 14.64
N ILE A 11 -36.78 -30.71 13.41
CA ILE A 11 -35.92 -31.55 12.54
C ILE A 11 -34.49 -31.64 13.08
N LEU A 12 -33.91 -30.54 13.52
CA LEU A 12 -32.56 -30.50 14.10
C LEU A 12 -32.51 -31.19 15.48
N SER A 13 -33.61 -31.13 16.25
CA SER A 13 -33.71 -31.61 17.62
C SER A 13 -34.34 -33.00 17.72
N ALA A 14 -34.54 -33.74 16.61
CA ALA A 14 -35.15 -35.05 16.58
C ALA A 14 -34.39 -36.09 17.40
N ARG A 15 -34.51 -35.97 18.70
CA ARG A 15 -33.98 -36.84 19.74
C ARG A 15 -34.66 -38.23 19.76
N SER A 16 -35.69 -38.37 18.91
CA SER A 16 -36.59 -39.54 18.92
C SER A 16 -36.17 -40.70 18.00
N TYR A 17 -35.12 -40.53 17.19
CA TYR A 17 -34.64 -41.59 16.33
C TYR A 17 -33.22 -42.03 16.72
N LYS A 18 -33.11 -42.74 17.85
CA LYS A 18 -31.84 -43.31 18.29
C LYS A 18 -31.19 -44.27 17.29
N ASN A 19 -31.92 -44.72 16.26
CA ASN A 19 -31.44 -45.67 15.26
C ASN A 19 -31.54 -45.14 13.80
N SER A 20 -31.77 -43.84 13.57
CA SER A 20 -31.86 -43.31 12.22
C SER A 20 -30.51 -42.79 11.76
N ILE A 21 -29.98 -43.38 10.70
CA ILE A 21 -28.74 -42.95 10.00
C ILE A 21 -28.88 -41.54 9.41
N SER A 22 -30.10 -41.05 9.21
CA SER A 22 -30.39 -39.74 8.59
C SER A 22 -29.98 -38.55 9.46
N ALA A 23 -30.09 -38.65 10.79
CA ALA A 23 -29.77 -37.53 11.69
C ALA A 23 -28.28 -37.10 11.68
N PRO A 24 -27.29 -38.01 11.70
CA PRO A 24 -25.91 -37.66 11.56
C PRO A 24 -25.57 -37.10 10.17
N ILE A 25 -26.19 -37.62 9.10
CA ILE A 25 -25.98 -37.12 7.73
C ILE A 25 -26.41 -35.66 7.59
N ILE A 26 -27.59 -35.29 8.12
CA ILE A 26 -28.10 -33.91 8.09
C ILE A 26 -27.16 -32.97 8.87
N LYS A 27 -26.66 -33.43 10.03
CA LYS A 27 -25.71 -32.60 10.81
C LYS A 27 -24.41 -32.35 10.05
N ILE A 28 -23.84 -33.37 9.43
CA ILE A 28 -22.64 -33.27 8.61
C ILE A 28 -22.88 -32.29 7.44
N GLY A 29 -24.03 -32.44 6.75
CA GLY A 29 -24.38 -31.52 5.66
C GLY A 29 -24.50 -30.07 6.09
N VAL A 30 -25.19 -29.79 7.20
CA VAL A 30 -25.35 -28.43 7.73
C VAL A 30 -24.01 -27.86 8.17
N THR A 31 -23.18 -28.66 8.86
CA THR A 31 -21.85 -28.15 9.26
C THR A 31 -20.94 -27.88 8.07
N ALA A 32 -20.96 -28.74 7.04
CA ALA A 32 -20.18 -28.53 5.82
C ALA A 32 -20.58 -27.21 5.08
N ILE A 33 -21.88 -26.99 4.93
CA ILE A 33 -22.40 -25.75 4.31
C ILE A 33 -22.03 -24.54 5.16
N SER A 34 -22.16 -24.62 6.49
CA SER A 34 -21.82 -23.53 7.40
C SER A 34 -20.34 -23.16 7.31
N ILE A 35 -19.46 -24.15 7.32
CA ILE A 35 -18.01 -23.94 7.17
C ILE A 35 -17.71 -23.31 5.79
N GLY A 36 -18.32 -23.85 4.72
CA GLY A 36 -18.14 -23.29 3.37
C GLY A 36 -18.55 -21.82 3.28
N MET A 37 -19.66 -21.45 3.90
CA MET A 37 -20.12 -20.07 3.94
C MET A 37 -19.17 -19.14 4.73
N ILE A 38 -18.69 -19.61 5.88
CA ILE A 38 -17.72 -18.86 6.69
C ILE A 38 -16.43 -18.61 5.90
N VAL A 39 -15.88 -19.65 5.27
CA VAL A 39 -14.66 -19.53 4.46
C VAL A 39 -14.84 -18.55 3.31
N MET A 40 -15.99 -18.57 2.64
CA MET A 40 -16.30 -17.65 1.55
C MET A 40 -16.32 -16.20 2.04
N ILE A 41 -17.01 -15.91 3.15
CA ILE A 41 -17.07 -14.54 3.72
C ILE A 41 -15.69 -14.05 4.14
N VAL A 42 -14.92 -14.91 4.82
CA VAL A 42 -13.55 -14.57 5.26
C VAL A 42 -12.66 -14.30 4.05
N SER A 43 -12.71 -15.15 3.02
CA SER A 43 -11.90 -14.99 1.81
C SER A 43 -12.17 -13.67 1.10
N VAL A 44 -13.44 -13.29 0.93
CA VAL A 44 -13.82 -12.00 0.33
C VAL A 44 -13.35 -10.84 1.21
N GLY A 45 -13.55 -10.92 2.53
CA GLY A 45 -13.14 -9.89 3.48
C GLY A 45 -11.62 -9.65 3.46
N VAL A 46 -10.82 -10.72 3.48
CA VAL A 46 -9.36 -10.64 3.39
C VAL A 46 -8.94 -10.06 2.04
N GLY A 47 -9.55 -10.50 0.94
CA GLY A 47 -9.25 -10.00 -0.40
C GLY A 47 -9.45 -8.49 -0.53
N ILE A 48 -10.60 -7.99 -0.09
CA ILE A 48 -10.92 -6.54 -0.12
C ILE A 48 -9.99 -5.76 0.82
N GLY A 49 -9.74 -6.27 2.03
CA GLY A 49 -8.86 -5.63 2.99
C GLY A 49 -7.42 -5.51 2.47
N MET A 50 -6.89 -6.58 1.90
CA MET A 50 -5.54 -6.58 1.31
C MET A 50 -5.43 -5.64 0.10
N GLN A 51 -6.42 -5.65 -0.79
CA GLN A 51 -6.46 -4.75 -1.94
C GLN A 51 -6.43 -3.27 -1.49
N LYS A 52 -7.22 -2.93 -0.49
CA LYS A 52 -7.26 -1.57 0.07
C LYS A 52 -5.90 -1.19 0.67
N GLU A 53 -5.31 -2.04 1.49
CA GLU A 53 -4.02 -1.77 2.14
C GLU A 53 -2.89 -1.57 1.12
N ILE A 54 -2.84 -2.41 0.08
CA ILE A 54 -1.87 -2.27 -1.01
C ILE A 54 -2.07 -0.94 -1.74
N LYS A 55 -3.32 -0.61 -2.09
CA LYS A 55 -3.64 0.65 -2.77
C LYS A 55 -3.22 1.85 -1.92
N ASP A 56 -3.60 1.88 -0.64
CA ASP A 56 -3.28 2.97 0.27
C ASP A 56 -1.77 3.14 0.43
N LYS A 57 -1.02 2.05 0.47
CA LYS A 57 0.44 2.06 0.56
C LYS A 57 1.09 2.60 -0.71
N ILE A 58 0.69 2.12 -1.88
CA ILE A 58 1.22 2.62 -3.16
C ILE A 58 0.89 4.10 -3.33
N SER A 59 -0.36 4.50 -3.09
CA SER A 59 -0.81 5.88 -3.19
C SER A 59 -0.07 6.81 -2.23
N ALA A 60 0.33 6.34 -1.04
CA ALA A 60 1.11 7.13 -0.10
C ALA A 60 2.51 7.50 -0.63
N PHE A 61 3.16 6.62 -1.39
CA PHE A 61 4.50 6.83 -1.91
C PHE A 61 4.54 7.40 -3.33
N GLU A 62 3.65 6.96 -4.22
CA GLU A 62 3.64 7.35 -5.64
C GLU A 62 2.57 8.39 -5.98
N GLY A 63 1.64 8.66 -5.06
CA GLY A 63 0.44 9.45 -5.33
C GLY A 63 -0.65 8.63 -6.02
N ASP A 64 -1.82 9.22 -6.14
CA ASP A 64 -2.98 8.55 -6.79
C ASP A 64 -2.88 8.60 -8.32
N ILE A 65 -2.28 9.66 -8.86
CA ILE A 65 -2.10 9.89 -10.30
C ILE A 65 -0.70 10.45 -10.53
N SER A 66 0.04 9.86 -11.46
CA SER A 66 1.34 10.35 -11.90
C SER A 66 1.24 10.89 -13.34
N ILE A 67 1.71 12.12 -13.54
CA ILE A 67 1.77 12.75 -14.87
C ILE A 67 3.23 12.73 -15.33
N GLN A 68 3.47 12.08 -16.46
CA GLN A 68 4.80 11.91 -17.03
C GLN A 68 4.82 12.32 -18.50
N SER A 69 6.02 12.61 -19.04
CA SER A 69 6.18 12.86 -20.47
C SER A 69 5.84 11.60 -21.28
N PHE A 70 5.11 11.76 -22.37
CA PHE A 70 4.74 10.66 -23.27
C PHE A 70 5.95 9.90 -23.82
N ASN A 71 7.09 10.57 -23.97
CA ASN A 71 8.31 9.96 -24.51
C ASN A 71 9.10 9.11 -23.50
N ASN A 72 8.67 9.03 -22.25
CA ASN A 72 9.36 8.24 -21.20
C ASN A 72 9.08 6.73 -21.26
N THR A 73 8.35 6.26 -22.25
CA THR A 73 7.79 4.89 -22.29
C THR A 73 8.83 3.79 -22.56
N ILE A 74 10.06 4.11 -22.99
CA ILE A 74 10.96 3.07 -23.54
C ILE A 74 12.33 2.97 -22.86
N ASN A 75 12.82 4.02 -22.19
CA ASN A 75 14.12 3.97 -21.51
C ASN A 75 14.02 4.61 -20.13
N GLU A 76 13.97 3.79 -19.09
CA GLU A 76 13.96 4.20 -17.68
C GLU A 76 15.16 5.09 -17.30
N ASN A 77 16.22 5.10 -18.11
CA ASN A 77 17.44 5.88 -17.86
C ASN A 77 17.38 7.33 -18.34
N SER A 78 16.35 7.73 -19.08
CA SER A 78 16.19 9.09 -19.61
C SER A 78 14.78 9.60 -19.34
N ILE A 79 14.52 9.96 -18.09
CA ILE A 79 13.28 10.64 -17.73
C ILE A 79 13.38 12.08 -18.27
N ASN A 80 12.72 12.35 -19.40
CA ASN A 80 12.58 13.70 -19.90
C ASN A 80 11.66 14.49 -18.96
N PRO A 81 12.15 15.55 -18.32
CA PRO A 81 11.32 16.33 -17.41
C PRO A 81 10.20 17.03 -18.18
N ILE A 82 9.03 17.06 -17.59
CA ILE A 82 7.96 17.94 -18.04
C ILE A 82 8.27 19.34 -17.50
N LEU A 83 8.31 20.33 -18.37
CA LEU A 83 8.31 21.75 -17.98
C LEU A 83 6.86 22.25 -18.01
N PRO A 84 6.12 22.18 -16.91
CA PRO A 84 4.73 22.60 -16.91
C PRO A 84 4.63 24.10 -17.11
N SER A 85 3.76 24.55 -18.01
CA SER A 85 3.42 25.97 -18.13
C SER A 85 2.68 26.44 -16.87
N LEU A 86 2.76 27.73 -16.58
CA LEU A 86 2.01 28.32 -15.47
C LEU A 86 0.51 28.16 -15.64
N GLU A 87 0.03 28.14 -16.87
CA GLU A 87 -1.37 27.90 -17.22
C GLU A 87 -1.79 26.49 -16.86
N PHE A 88 -1.02 25.47 -17.25
CA PHE A 88 -1.27 24.08 -16.89
C PHE A 88 -1.32 23.86 -15.37
N LEU A 89 -0.43 24.49 -14.62
CA LEU A 89 -0.43 24.39 -13.15
C LEU A 89 -1.66 25.06 -12.51
N LYS A 90 -2.17 26.14 -13.13
CA LYS A 90 -3.41 26.78 -12.71
C LYS A 90 -4.61 25.86 -12.96
N ASP A 91 -4.72 25.35 -14.18
CA ASP A 91 -5.81 24.44 -14.56
C ASP A 91 -5.84 23.20 -13.66
N LEU A 92 -4.67 22.67 -13.31
CA LEU A 92 -4.54 21.53 -12.42
C LEU A 92 -5.06 21.83 -11.01
N ARG A 93 -4.82 23.04 -10.49
CA ARG A 93 -5.32 23.49 -9.18
C ARG A 93 -6.82 23.69 -9.15
N GLU A 94 -7.38 24.18 -10.25
CA GLU A 94 -8.81 24.46 -10.39
C GLU A 94 -9.61 23.20 -10.74
N PHE A 95 -8.92 22.10 -11.12
CA PHE A 95 -9.59 20.87 -11.51
C PHE A 95 -10.28 20.20 -10.32
N ARG A 96 -11.58 20.00 -10.46
CA ARG A 96 -12.41 19.37 -9.41
C ARG A 96 -11.96 17.94 -9.14
N GLY A 97 -11.46 17.67 -7.93
CA GLY A 97 -11.00 16.36 -7.50
C GLY A 97 -9.49 16.26 -7.30
N VAL A 98 -8.72 17.31 -7.64
CA VAL A 98 -7.32 17.45 -7.26
C VAL A 98 -7.25 18.20 -5.93
N GLU A 99 -6.84 17.51 -4.87
CA GLU A 99 -6.66 18.12 -3.55
C GLU A 99 -5.29 18.75 -3.42
N ASN A 100 -4.26 18.05 -3.91
CA ASN A 100 -2.89 18.50 -3.87
C ASN A 100 -2.09 17.92 -5.03
N PHE A 101 -1.01 18.58 -5.44
CA PHE A 101 -0.05 18.04 -6.40
C PHE A 101 1.37 18.45 -6.01
N ASP A 102 2.29 17.51 -6.19
CA ASP A 102 3.68 17.67 -5.86
C ASP A 102 4.55 17.48 -7.11
N LYS A 103 5.61 18.26 -7.22
CA LYS A 103 6.63 18.08 -8.25
C LYS A 103 7.67 17.10 -7.75
N ILE A 104 7.95 16.12 -8.57
CA ILE A 104 8.87 15.03 -8.25
C ILE A 104 9.93 14.96 -9.34
N ILE A 105 11.16 14.74 -8.93
CA ILE A 105 12.28 14.42 -9.83
C ILE A 105 12.78 13.04 -9.47
N SER A 106 12.76 12.12 -10.43
CA SER A 106 13.33 10.79 -10.25
C SER A 106 14.64 10.68 -11.01
N LYS A 107 15.69 10.19 -10.34
CA LYS A 107 17.01 10.00 -10.94
C LYS A 107 17.59 8.66 -10.50
N PHE A 108 18.08 7.88 -11.46
CA PHE A 108 18.85 6.68 -11.15
C PHE A 108 20.22 7.05 -10.62
N GLY A 109 20.66 6.36 -9.57
CA GLY A 109 21.97 6.54 -8.98
C GLY A 109 22.43 5.28 -8.24
N ILE A 110 23.66 5.28 -7.81
CA ILE A 110 24.28 4.16 -7.07
C ILE A 110 24.62 4.66 -5.66
N VAL A 111 24.10 3.97 -4.66
CA VAL A 111 24.52 4.16 -3.27
C VAL A 111 25.63 3.17 -2.99
N ARG A 112 26.72 3.68 -2.45
CA ARG A 112 27.89 2.88 -2.09
C ARG A 112 28.25 3.08 -0.62
N THR A 113 28.50 2.00 0.06
CA THR A 113 29.13 1.96 1.38
C THR A 113 30.55 1.43 1.28
N LEU A 114 31.23 1.28 2.39
CA LEU A 114 32.58 0.71 2.42
C LEU A 114 32.62 -0.74 1.92
N ASN A 115 31.55 -1.50 2.12
CA ASN A 115 31.54 -2.94 1.90
C ASN A 115 30.63 -3.38 0.75
N ASP A 116 29.64 -2.55 0.34
CA ASP A 116 28.63 -2.93 -0.65
C ASP A 116 28.12 -1.73 -1.44
N PHE A 117 27.40 -1.98 -2.52
CA PHE A 117 26.73 -0.95 -3.32
C PHE A 117 25.41 -1.46 -3.88
N ASP A 118 24.48 -0.52 -4.15
CA ASP A 118 23.21 -0.83 -4.79
C ASP A 118 22.76 0.29 -5.72
N GLY A 119 22.14 -0.09 -6.84
CA GLY A 119 21.56 0.84 -7.81
C GLY A 119 20.08 1.07 -7.51
N LEU A 120 19.68 2.33 -7.38
CA LEU A 120 18.30 2.68 -7.05
C LEU A 120 17.86 4.01 -7.65
N TYR A 121 16.56 4.24 -7.62
CA TYR A 121 15.98 5.51 -8.02
C TYR A 121 15.83 6.42 -6.83
N PHE A 122 16.43 7.60 -6.93
CA PHE A 122 16.23 8.69 -5.98
C PHE A 122 15.01 9.48 -6.39
N LYS A 123 14.15 9.76 -5.43
CA LYS A 123 12.98 10.60 -5.57
C LYS A 123 13.24 11.93 -4.87
N GLY A 124 13.56 12.96 -5.65
CA GLY A 124 13.66 14.32 -5.15
C GLY A 124 12.28 14.96 -5.06
N VAL A 125 12.01 15.61 -3.94
CA VAL A 125 10.72 16.26 -3.66
C VAL A 125 10.93 17.73 -3.33
N GLU A 126 9.90 18.55 -3.57
CA GLU A 126 9.93 19.99 -3.28
C GLU A 126 9.74 20.26 -1.76
N LYS A 127 10.14 21.43 -1.29
CA LYS A 127 9.99 21.88 0.11
C LYS A 127 8.55 21.76 0.64
N THR A 128 7.58 21.92 -0.24
CA THR A 128 6.14 21.86 0.05
C THR A 128 5.57 20.44 0.08
N TYR A 129 6.40 19.40 -0.14
CA TYR A 129 5.94 18.03 -0.20
C TYR A 129 5.30 17.60 1.12
N ASP A 130 4.11 16.99 1.02
CA ASP A 130 3.37 16.52 2.19
C ASP A 130 3.81 15.12 2.63
N PHE A 131 4.65 15.07 3.66
CA PHE A 131 5.10 13.83 4.28
C PHE A 131 4.05 13.16 5.18
N SER A 132 2.90 13.77 5.43
CA SER A 132 1.88 13.22 6.33
C SER A 132 1.39 11.85 5.92
N ARG A 133 1.30 11.60 4.59
CA ARG A 133 0.87 10.32 4.02
C ARG A 133 1.83 9.17 4.33
N ILE A 134 3.14 9.44 4.38
CA ILE A 134 4.16 8.42 4.61
C ILE A 134 4.59 8.33 6.08
N LYS A 135 4.18 9.28 6.93
CA LYS A 135 4.54 9.33 8.35
C LYS A 135 4.30 8.00 9.09
N ARG A 136 3.20 7.32 8.80
CA ARG A 136 2.85 6.04 9.43
C ARG A 136 3.77 4.88 9.03
N TYR A 137 4.57 5.04 7.98
CA TYR A 137 5.52 4.03 7.50
C TYR A 137 6.96 4.29 7.94
N ILE A 138 7.23 5.40 8.61
CA ILE A 138 8.54 5.71 9.18
C ILE A 138 8.70 4.85 10.43
N ILE A 139 9.72 3.99 10.41
CA ILE A 139 10.02 3.06 11.50
C ILE A 139 10.98 3.71 12.48
N GLU A 140 11.95 4.47 11.96
CA GLU A 140 13.02 5.08 12.74
C GLU A 140 13.42 6.43 12.11
N GLY A 141 13.89 7.37 12.90
CA GLY A 141 14.25 8.72 12.45
C GLY A 141 13.04 9.65 12.25
N THR A 142 13.25 10.68 11.47
CA THR A 142 12.23 11.69 11.12
C THR A 142 12.24 11.96 9.62
N TYR A 143 11.16 12.57 9.11
CA TYR A 143 11.17 13.04 7.74
C TYR A 143 12.08 14.27 7.56
N PRO A 144 12.65 14.46 6.37
CA PRO A 144 13.53 15.59 6.09
C PRO A 144 12.84 16.93 6.35
N VAL A 145 13.54 17.84 7.00
CA VAL A 145 13.10 19.21 7.21
C VAL A 145 13.90 20.13 6.31
N TYR A 146 13.26 20.66 5.29
CA TYR A 146 13.92 21.56 4.32
C TYR A 146 14.05 22.97 4.87
N SER A 147 15.29 23.42 5.07
CA SER A 147 15.64 24.82 5.28
C SER A 147 15.92 25.51 3.92
N ASP A 148 16.29 26.79 3.92
CA ASP A 148 16.57 27.54 2.68
C ASP A 148 17.91 27.17 1.99
N GLY A 149 18.56 26.07 2.40
CA GLY A 149 19.78 25.52 1.83
C GLY A 149 19.60 24.10 1.28
N PHE A 150 20.69 23.52 0.80
CA PHE A 150 20.74 22.11 0.44
C PHE A 150 20.61 21.26 1.71
N SER A 151 19.71 20.30 1.70
CA SER A 151 19.61 19.28 2.73
C SER A 151 20.18 17.96 2.20
N ASN A 152 20.99 17.30 3.00
CA ASN A 152 21.52 15.97 2.72
C ASN A 152 20.65 14.86 3.36
N ASP A 153 19.50 15.23 3.94
CA ASP A 153 18.61 14.29 4.57
C ASP A 153 17.97 13.38 3.52
N VAL A 154 18.01 12.09 3.76
CA VAL A 154 17.46 11.07 2.86
C VAL A 154 16.60 10.09 3.66
N LEU A 155 15.42 9.76 3.14
CA LEU A 155 14.61 8.64 3.61
C LEU A 155 14.98 7.39 2.80
N ILE A 156 15.39 6.34 3.49
CA ILE A 156 15.72 5.07 2.86
C ILE A 156 14.77 3.97 3.35
N SER A 157 14.59 2.93 2.55
CA SER A 157 13.82 1.77 2.99
C SER A 157 14.65 0.96 4.02
N LYS A 158 13.95 0.34 4.99
CA LYS A 158 14.60 -0.56 5.95
C LYS A 158 15.35 -1.69 5.24
N THR A 159 14.80 -2.23 4.18
CA THR A 159 15.44 -3.30 3.38
C THR A 159 16.78 -2.84 2.79
N LEU A 160 16.86 -1.59 2.32
CA LEU A 160 18.10 -1.03 1.80
C LEU A 160 19.11 -0.77 2.93
N SER A 161 18.66 -0.22 4.06
CA SER A 161 19.47 -0.01 5.25
C SER A 161 20.09 -1.32 5.73
N ASP A 162 19.28 -2.37 5.86
CA ASP A 162 19.73 -3.69 6.29
C ASP A 162 20.72 -4.32 5.27
N LYS A 163 20.47 -4.15 3.95
CA LYS A 163 21.33 -4.66 2.87
C LYS A 163 22.70 -4.00 2.84
N LEU A 164 22.72 -2.69 2.97
CA LEU A 164 23.96 -1.91 2.90
C LEU A 164 24.62 -1.70 4.27
N ALA A 165 24.07 -2.30 5.33
CA ALA A 165 24.53 -2.16 6.72
C ALA A 165 24.67 -0.67 7.15
N ILE A 166 23.73 0.19 6.68
CA ILE A 166 23.68 1.60 7.04
C ILE A 166 23.07 1.70 8.44
N LEU A 167 23.86 2.13 9.40
CA LEU A 167 23.36 2.44 10.75
C LEU A 167 22.65 3.80 10.69
N LEU A 168 21.36 3.77 11.00
CA LEU A 168 20.54 4.98 11.04
C LEU A 168 21.04 5.91 12.16
N ALA A 169 21.39 7.12 11.81
CA ALA A 169 21.63 8.30 12.63
C ALA A 169 23.05 8.85 12.78
N GLU A 170 24.12 8.16 12.40
CA GLU A 170 25.47 8.71 12.55
C GLU A 170 26.41 8.60 11.32
N ASP A 171 26.00 7.87 10.28
CA ASP A 171 26.88 7.68 9.12
C ASP A 171 26.53 8.65 7.99
N GLU A 172 27.49 9.51 7.62
CA GLU A 172 27.43 10.34 6.43
C GLU A 172 27.39 9.44 5.18
N LEU A 173 26.27 9.45 4.46
CA LEU A 173 26.17 8.85 3.14
C LEU A 173 26.95 9.70 2.15
N THR A 174 28.04 9.18 1.61
CA THR A 174 28.73 9.76 0.46
C THR A 174 27.97 9.39 -0.81
N LEU A 175 27.42 10.41 -1.48
CA LEU A 175 26.79 10.30 -2.79
C LEU A 175 27.84 10.32 -3.90
#